data_a013619c2bf3696bafe168476a6c22c7
#
_entry.id   a013619c2bf3696bafe168476a6c22c7
#
_cell.length_a   1.000
_cell.length_b   1.000
_cell.length_c   1.000
_cell.angle_alpha   90.00
_cell.angle_beta   90.00
_cell.angle_gamma   90.00
#
_symmetry.space_group_name_H-M   'P 1'
#
loop_
_entity.id
_entity.type
_entity.pdbx_description
1 polymer ?
#
loop_
_entity_poly.entity_id
_entity_poly.type
_entity_poly.pdbx_seq_one_letter_code
_entity_poly.pdbx_strand_id
1 'polypeptide(L)'
;MTNRAVTDRTVSLDRLSLNTATCKPYTLAQCVAAAKAGGLGAVGPWRDRVQEVGAETAAKIIAAAGLRTSSLCRGGFITARDDETAAKALADNRLAIDEAATLGTSELVMVVGGLPAAYELMNMPNTPADTGDKDLVAARQRVADRIGELVPYASDKGVRLALEPMHPLFTADRGVLTTLKQSLDIAADHPADAVGVVVDTYHVWWDPELQASIARGGREGRISSYQICDWTLPLAANTLNSRGFPGDGFIDFPTITRWVVEAGYTGDIEVEIFNEDIWALPAETTVATMAERYSDLVLPYL
;
A
#
# COMPACT_ATOMS: atom_id res chain seq x y z
N MET A 1 -40.09 26.61 -10.13
CA MET A 1 -39.35 26.46 -8.85
C MET A 1 -39.43 24.99 -8.45
N THR A 2 -38.47 24.18 -8.89
CA THR A 2 -38.40 22.74 -8.55
C THR A 2 -37.42 22.60 -7.40
N ASN A 3 -38.01 22.34 -6.24
CA ASN A 3 -37.28 22.05 -5.00
C ASN A 3 -36.55 20.68 -5.20
N ARG A 4 -35.25 20.71 -5.49
CA ARG A 4 -34.41 19.52 -5.47
C ARG A 4 -34.22 19.19 -4.00
N ALA A 5 -34.89 18.15 -3.50
CA ALA A 5 -34.66 17.61 -2.18
C ALA A 5 -33.17 17.19 -2.12
N VAL A 6 -32.40 17.88 -1.32
CA VAL A 6 -31.08 17.44 -0.87
C VAL A 6 -31.35 16.21 -0.03
N THR A 7 -31.22 15.03 -0.60
CA THR A 7 -31.16 13.79 0.18
C THR A 7 -29.90 13.88 1.03
N ASP A 8 -30.11 13.97 2.33
CA ASP A 8 -29.09 13.85 3.36
C ASP A 8 -28.46 12.44 3.22
N ARG A 9 -27.49 12.28 2.32
CA ARG A 9 -26.67 11.08 2.24
C ARG A 9 -25.74 11.16 3.42
N THR A 10 -26.05 10.39 4.47
CA THR A 10 -25.08 10.13 5.55
C THR A 10 -23.78 9.69 4.88
N VAL A 11 -22.76 10.52 5.01
CA VAL A 11 -21.41 10.25 4.49
C VAL A 11 -20.90 8.99 5.18
N SER A 12 -20.70 7.90 4.43
CA SER A 12 -20.16 6.67 4.99
C SER A 12 -18.65 6.65 4.85
N LEU A 13 -17.95 6.65 5.98
CA LEU A 13 -16.50 6.48 6.05
C LEU A 13 -16.11 5.01 6.33
N ASP A 14 -17.07 4.09 6.21
CA ASP A 14 -16.83 2.67 6.54
C ASP A 14 -15.70 2.03 5.72
N ARG A 15 -15.54 2.45 4.46
CA ARG A 15 -14.45 1.95 3.59
C ARG A 15 -13.16 2.77 3.67
N LEU A 16 -13.15 3.88 4.42
CA LEU A 16 -11.94 4.69 4.57
C LEU A 16 -11.00 4.07 5.59
N SER A 17 -9.75 3.88 5.21
CA SER A 17 -8.67 3.34 6.03
C SER A 17 -7.55 4.34 6.23
N LEU A 18 -7.08 4.46 7.46
CA LEU A 18 -5.87 5.21 7.81
C LEU A 18 -4.65 4.28 7.72
N ASN A 19 -3.76 4.49 6.75
CA ASN A 19 -2.42 3.91 6.82
C ASN A 19 -1.58 4.62 7.88
N THR A 20 -0.95 3.87 8.79
CA THR A 20 -0.22 4.47 9.93
C THR A 20 1.00 5.30 9.50
N ALA A 21 1.52 5.13 8.27
CA ALA A 21 2.57 5.99 7.71
C ALA A 21 2.10 7.46 7.57
N THR A 22 0.79 7.70 7.41
CA THR A 22 0.20 9.05 7.35
C THR A 22 0.30 9.78 8.70
N CYS A 23 0.36 9.02 9.78
CA CYS A 23 0.50 9.51 11.15
C CYS A 23 1.81 9.01 11.78
N LYS A 24 2.91 9.02 11.05
CA LYS A 24 4.20 8.40 11.39
C LYS A 24 4.77 8.71 12.79
N PRO A 25 4.64 9.91 13.38
CA PRO A 25 5.13 10.16 14.73
C PRO A 25 4.33 9.47 15.84
N TYR A 26 3.15 8.94 15.53
CA TYR A 26 2.22 8.40 16.52
C TYR A 26 2.36 6.88 16.64
N THR A 27 2.10 6.37 17.85
CA THR A 27 2.02 4.92 18.11
C THR A 27 0.81 4.30 17.42
N LEU A 28 0.81 2.96 17.24
CA LEU A 28 -0.36 2.26 16.71
C LEU A 28 -1.65 2.60 17.47
N ALA A 29 -1.59 2.61 18.81
CA ALA A 29 -2.76 2.90 19.64
C ALA A 29 -3.31 4.32 19.42
N GLN A 30 -2.44 5.31 19.20
CA GLN A 30 -2.84 6.68 18.90
C GLN A 30 -3.45 6.80 17.50
N CYS A 31 -2.86 6.14 16.48
CA CYS A 31 -3.42 6.09 15.14
C CYS A 31 -4.82 5.44 15.14
N VAL A 32 -4.97 4.31 15.82
CA VAL A 32 -6.24 3.59 15.98
C VAL A 32 -7.29 4.45 16.69
N ALA A 33 -6.90 5.17 17.75
CA ALA A 33 -7.80 6.07 18.49
C ALA A 33 -8.28 7.22 17.61
N ALA A 34 -7.39 7.84 16.82
CA ALA A 34 -7.72 8.92 15.89
C ALA A 34 -8.65 8.42 14.76
N ALA A 35 -8.36 7.27 14.15
CA ALA A 35 -9.21 6.66 13.13
C ALA A 35 -10.61 6.37 13.66
N LYS A 36 -10.73 5.76 14.84
CA LYS A 36 -12.02 5.53 15.50
C LYS A 36 -12.79 6.81 15.77
N ALA A 37 -12.12 7.82 16.33
CA ALA A 37 -12.73 9.11 16.63
C ALA A 37 -13.22 9.83 15.37
N GLY A 38 -12.49 9.68 14.25
CA GLY A 38 -12.87 10.18 12.94
C GLY A 38 -13.96 9.37 12.23
N GLY A 39 -14.41 8.25 12.80
CA GLY A 39 -15.48 7.42 12.23
C GLY A 39 -15.03 6.56 11.05
N LEU A 40 -13.72 6.30 10.90
CA LEU A 40 -13.17 5.44 9.85
C LEU A 40 -13.53 3.97 10.12
N GLY A 41 -13.61 3.17 9.05
CA GLY A 41 -13.91 1.73 9.16
C GLY A 41 -12.70 0.83 9.29
N ALA A 42 -11.50 1.31 8.92
CA ALA A 42 -10.30 0.49 8.88
C ALA A 42 -9.01 1.24 9.21
N VAL A 43 -7.95 0.47 9.43
CA VAL A 43 -6.57 0.94 9.57
C VAL A 43 -5.63 0.00 8.82
N GLY A 44 -4.64 0.56 8.09
CA GLY A 44 -3.53 -0.15 7.46
C GLY A 44 -2.24 0.06 8.27
N PRO A 45 -1.89 -0.85 9.18
CA PRO A 45 -0.68 -0.67 9.97
C PRO A 45 0.59 -0.93 9.16
N TRP A 46 1.65 -0.21 9.49
CA TRP A 46 3.01 -0.55 9.09
C TRP A 46 3.64 -1.53 10.07
N ARG A 47 4.51 -2.40 9.60
CA ARG A 47 5.16 -3.45 10.40
C ARG A 47 5.95 -2.91 11.57
N ASP A 48 6.61 -1.74 11.44
CA ASP A 48 7.32 -1.10 12.55
C ASP A 48 6.39 -0.81 13.73
N ARG A 49 5.18 -0.31 13.47
CA ARG A 49 4.16 -0.06 14.49
C ARG A 49 3.61 -1.35 15.10
N VAL A 50 3.48 -2.39 14.29
CA VAL A 50 3.06 -3.72 14.75
C VAL A 50 4.15 -4.36 15.62
N GLN A 51 5.40 -4.31 15.18
CA GLN A 51 6.54 -4.92 15.87
C GLN A 51 6.87 -4.25 17.20
N GLU A 52 6.61 -2.94 17.34
CA GLU A 52 6.76 -2.23 18.63
C GLU A 52 5.94 -2.85 19.77
N VAL A 53 4.77 -3.40 19.47
CA VAL A 53 3.85 -3.95 20.48
C VAL A 53 3.63 -5.47 20.34
N GLY A 54 4.08 -6.06 19.24
CA GLY A 54 3.82 -7.44 18.84
C GLY A 54 2.47 -7.63 18.15
N ALA A 55 2.42 -8.54 17.16
CA ALA A 55 1.26 -8.72 16.27
C ALA A 55 -0.04 -9.04 17.01
N GLU A 56 0.00 -9.91 18.03
CA GLU A 56 -1.19 -10.24 18.84
C GLU A 56 -1.74 -9.03 19.61
N THR A 57 -0.85 -8.18 20.15
CA THR A 57 -1.27 -6.96 20.85
C THR A 57 -1.83 -5.95 19.87
N ALA A 58 -1.20 -5.80 18.70
CA ALA A 58 -1.67 -4.93 17.62
C ALA A 58 -3.08 -5.32 17.16
N ALA A 59 -3.32 -6.61 16.93
CA ALA A 59 -4.62 -7.14 16.56
C ALA A 59 -5.70 -6.82 17.62
N LYS A 60 -5.38 -6.99 18.92
CA LYS A 60 -6.28 -6.65 20.02
C LYS A 60 -6.60 -5.15 20.09
N ILE A 61 -5.60 -4.27 19.87
CA ILE A 61 -5.80 -2.82 19.85
C ILE A 61 -6.76 -2.42 18.74
N ILE A 62 -6.57 -2.94 17.52
CA ILE A 62 -7.42 -2.65 16.36
C ILE A 62 -8.84 -3.17 16.57
N ALA A 63 -8.97 -4.44 16.97
CA ALA A 63 -10.27 -5.07 17.20
C ALA A 63 -11.08 -4.40 18.32
N ALA A 64 -10.43 -3.98 19.42
CA ALA A 64 -11.09 -3.25 20.51
C ALA A 64 -11.62 -1.88 20.10
N ALA A 65 -11.07 -1.29 19.05
CA ALA A 65 -11.59 -0.07 18.45
C ALA A 65 -12.80 -0.33 17.52
N GLY A 66 -13.05 -1.57 17.13
CA GLY A 66 -14.06 -1.94 16.14
C GLY A 66 -13.65 -1.66 14.71
N LEU A 67 -12.34 -1.52 14.45
CA LEU A 67 -11.79 -1.29 13.11
C LEU A 67 -11.37 -2.60 12.45
N ARG A 68 -11.42 -2.62 11.10
CA ARG A 68 -10.79 -3.68 10.29
C ARG A 68 -9.31 -3.35 10.07
N THR A 69 -8.51 -4.37 9.79
CA THR A 69 -7.16 -4.21 9.25
C THR A 69 -7.26 -4.31 7.73
N SER A 70 -7.05 -3.19 7.00
CA SER A 70 -7.18 -3.14 5.54
C SER A 70 -6.04 -3.88 4.83
N SER A 71 -4.82 -3.67 5.29
CA SER A 71 -3.60 -4.30 4.77
C SER A 71 -2.52 -4.30 5.84
N LEU A 72 -1.42 -5.01 5.61
CA LEU A 72 -0.16 -4.82 6.35
C LEU A 72 0.91 -4.28 5.40
N CYS A 73 1.48 -3.13 5.70
CA CYS A 73 2.66 -2.60 5.04
C CYS A 73 3.90 -2.88 5.90
N ARG A 74 4.93 -3.48 5.40
CA ARG A 74 5.12 -4.07 4.09
C ARG A 74 6.01 -5.32 4.17
N GLY A 75 5.83 -6.22 3.24
CA GLY A 75 6.83 -7.21 2.84
C GLY A 75 7.68 -6.71 1.67
N GLY A 76 8.46 -7.60 1.06
CA GLY A 76 9.23 -7.33 -0.14
C GLY A 76 10.75 -7.29 0.08
N PHE A 77 11.45 -6.40 -0.65
CA PHE A 77 12.91 -6.28 -0.71
C PHE A 77 13.61 -7.61 -1.04
N ILE A 78 13.11 -8.25 -2.10
CA ILE A 78 13.49 -9.59 -2.52
C ILE A 78 14.34 -9.62 -3.80
N THR A 79 15.08 -8.56 -4.12
CA THR A 79 15.90 -8.45 -5.34
C THR A 79 17.37 -8.88 -5.16
N ALA A 80 17.80 -9.25 -3.94
CA ALA A 80 19.19 -9.63 -3.66
C ALA A 80 19.71 -10.71 -4.61
N ARG A 81 21.00 -10.60 -5.00
CA ARG A 81 21.63 -11.55 -5.93
C ARG A 81 22.22 -12.76 -5.23
N ASP A 82 22.79 -12.55 -4.06
CA ASP A 82 23.41 -13.61 -3.29
C ASP A 82 22.39 -14.40 -2.46
N ASP A 83 22.68 -15.70 -2.28
CA ASP A 83 21.78 -16.63 -1.61
C ASP A 83 21.58 -16.32 -0.13
N GLU A 84 22.59 -15.78 0.56
CA GLU A 84 22.48 -15.48 1.99
C GLU A 84 21.51 -14.33 2.25
N THR A 85 21.65 -13.23 1.52
CA THR A 85 20.74 -12.07 1.61
C THR A 85 19.34 -12.46 1.14
N ALA A 86 19.24 -13.27 0.08
CA ALA A 86 17.96 -13.79 -0.39
C ALA A 86 17.25 -14.63 0.67
N ALA A 87 17.95 -15.55 1.33
CA ALA A 87 17.37 -16.36 2.39
C ALA A 87 16.89 -15.53 3.58
N LYS A 88 17.63 -14.48 3.98
CA LYS A 88 17.21 -13.53 5.03
C LYS A 88 15.95 -12.77 4.62
N ALA A 89 15.89 -12.28 3.38
CA ALA A 89 14.71 -11.58 2.87
C ALA A 89 13.47 -12.50 2.85
N LEU A 90 13.61 -13.73 2.39
CA LEU A 90 12.52 -14.71 2.40
C LEU A 90 12.06 -15.05 3.84
N ALA A 91 12.98 -15.16 4.79
CA ALA A 91 12.63 -15.39 6.19
C ALA A 91 11.86 -14.20 6.78
N ASP A 92 12.28 -12.95 6.51
CA ASP A 92 11.55 -11.74 6.94
C ASP A 92 10.16 -11.63 6.30
N ASN A 93 10.03 -12.03 5.03
CA ASN A 93 8.72 -12.04 4.38
C ASN A 93 7.78 -13.13 4.94
N ARG A 94 8.28 -14.29 5.35
CA ARG A 94 7.47 -15.27 6.08
C ARG A 94 6.98 -14.72 7.42
N LEU A 95 7.85 -13.99 8.15
CA LEU A 95 7.43 -13.28 9.36
C LEU A 95 6.34 -12.24 9.06
N ALA A 96 6.48 -11.46 7.98
CA ALA A 96 5.46 -10.50 7.56
C ALA A 96 4.11 -11.17 7.22
N ILE A 97 4.14 -12.35 6.62
CA ILE A 97 2.93 -13.16 6.35
C ILE A 97 2.29 -13.60 7.67
N ASP A 98 3.07 -14.09 8.65
CA ASP A 98 2.56 -14.47 9.97
C ASP A 98 1.96 -13.27 10.72
N GLU A 99 2.60 -12.10 10.63
CA GLU A 99 2.09 -10.84 11.19
C GLU A 99 0.75 -10.45 10.56
N ALA A 100 0.62 -10.50 9.22
CA ALA A 100 -0.62 -10.20 8.50
C ALA A 100 -1.76 -11.16 8.91
N ALA A 101 -1.49 -12.46 8.93
CA ALA A 101 -2.45 -13.47 9.37
C ALA A 101 -2.91 -13.24 10.82
N THR A 102 -1.98 -12.89 11.73
CA THR A 102 -2.29 -12.58 13.14
C THR A 102 -3.16 -11.33 13.28
N LEU A 103 -2.94 -10.32 12.44
CA LEU A 103 -3.75 -9.10 12.38
C LEU A 103 -5.15 -9.32 11.77
N GLY A 104 -5.38 -10.48 11.16
CA GLY A 104 -6.65 -10.82 10.52
C GLY A 104 -6.87 -10.12 9.18
N THR A 105 -5.80 -9.66 8.52
CA THR A 105 -5.86 -9.17 7.14
C THR A 105 -5.35 -10.22 6.16
N SER A 106 -6.00 -10.32 5.01
CA SER A 106 -5.52 -11.14 3.89
C SER A 106 -4.50 -10.43 3.01
N GLU A 107 -4.27 -9.14 3.19
CA GLU A 107 -3.47 -8.34 2.25
C GLU A 107 -2.12 -7.93 2.85
N LEU A 108 -1.02 -8.50 2.33
CA LEU A 108 0.34 -8.07 2.60
C LEU A 108 0.87 -7.28 1.40
N VAL A 109 1.05 -5.97 1.57
CA VAL A 109 1.63 -5.10 0.54
C VAL A 109 3.11 -5.45 0.34
N MET A 110 3.51 -5.68 -0.92
CA MET A 110 4.85 -6.12 -1.31
C MET A 110 5.58 -5.04 -2.10
N VAL A 111 6.43 -4.27 -1.42
CA VAL A 111 7.41 -3.38 -2.06
C VAL A 111 8.63 -4.21 -2.43
N VAL A 112 8.72 -4.65 -3.68
CA VAL A 112 9.60 -5.75 -4.10
C VAL A 112 11.10 -5.48 -3.97
N GLY A 113 11.50 -4.23 -3.80
CA GLY A 113 12.89 -3.80 -3.67
C GLY A 113 13.44 -3.22 -4.98
N GLY A 114 14.42 -2.31 -4.83
CA GLY A 114 15.18 -1.73 -5.92
C GLY A 114 16.35 -2.64 -6.38
N LEU A 115 17.30 -2.04 -7.07
CA LEU A 115 18.54 -2.71 -7.45
C LEU A 115 19.44 -2.94 -6.23
N PRO A 116 20.08 -4.10 -6.08
CA PRO A 116 20.98 -4.37 -4.95
C PRO A 116 22.10 -3.34 -4.81
N ALA A 117 22.57 -2.74 -5.90
CA ALA A 117 23.56 -1.65 -5.90
C ALA A 117 23.10 -0.38 -5.15
N ALA A 118 21.82 -0.18 -4.94
CA ALA A 118 21.26 0.98 -4.25
C ALA A 118 20.93 0.72 -2.77
N TYR A 119 21.02 -0.50 -2.29
CA TYR A 119 20.61 -0.86 -0.92
C TYR A 119 21.40 -0.12 0.17
N GLU A 120 22.67 0.19 -0.06
CA GLU A 120 23.49 0.99 0.85
C GLU A 120 22.88 2.38 1.12
N LEU A 121 22.29 2.99 0.08
CA LEU A 121 21.69 4.32 0.16
C LEU A 121 20.40 4.33 0.99
N MET A 122 19.79 3.17 1.18
CA MET A 122 18.51 2.99 1.86
C MET A 122 18.64 2.70 3.36
N ASN A 123 19.88 2.54 3.87
CA ASN A 123 20.13 2.08 5.24
C ASN A 123 19.29 0.84 5.61
N MET A 124 19.09 -0.07 4.65
CA MET A 124 18.30 -1.27 4.88
C MET A 124 19.03 -2.18 5.87
N PRO A 125 18.46 -2.48 7.02
CA PRO A 125 19.10 -3.37 7.99
C PRO A 125 19.34 -4.73 7.35
N ASN A 126 20.55 -5.26 7.55
CA ASN A 126 20.97 -6.59 7.11
C ASN A 126 21.10 -6.84 5.60
N THR A 127 21.18 -5.79 4.79
CA THR A 127 21.38 -5.93 3.34
C THR A 127 22.81 -5.51 2.99
N PRO A 128 23.72 -6.43 2.67
CA PRO A 128 25.05 -6.07 2.19
C PRO A 128 24.90 -5.32 0.85
N ALA A 129 25.64 -4.23 0.71
CA ALA A 129 25.70 -3.52 -0.56
C ALA A 129 26.37 -4.40 -1.61
N ASP A 130 25.63 -4.87 -2.61
CA ASP A 130 26.22 -5.38 -3.84
C ASP A 130 26.29 -4.22 -4.85
N THR A 131 27.28 -3.36 -4.66
CA THR A 131 27.48 -2.15 -5.48
C THR A 131 27.68 -2.43 -6.97
N GLY A 132 27.86 -3.70 -7.35
CA GLY A 132 28.02 -4.15 -8.73
C GLY A 132 26.72 -4.52 -9.44
N ASP A 133 25.66 -4.93 -8.72
CA ASP A 133 24.44 -5.42 -9.35
C ASP A 133 23.47 -4.30 -9.74
N LYS A 134 23.48 -3.96 -11.03
CA LYS A 134 22.61 -2.99 -11.67
C LYS A 134 21.72 -3.61 -12.75
N ASP A 135 21.65 -4.94 -12.80
CA ASP A 135 20.87 -5.66 -13.80
C ASP A 135 19.37 -5.65 -13.42
N LEU A 136 18.65 -4.71 -14.04
CA LEU A 136 17.21 -4.54 -13.82
C LEU A 136 16.39 -5.73 -14.31
N VAL A 137 16.81 -6.39 -15.39
CA VAL A 137 16.10 -7.56 -15.94
C VAL A 137 16.24 -8.74 -14.99
N ALA A 138 17.46 -9.03 -14.55
CA ALA A 138 17.70 -10.10 -13.59
C ALA A 138 17.05 -9.81 -12.22
N ALA A 139 17.02 -8.54 -11.79
CA ALA A 139 16.32 -8.16 -10.55
C ALA A 139 14.81 -8.45 -10.62
N ARG A 140 14.16 -8.15 -11.74
CA ARG A 140 12.75 -8.48 -11.97
C ARG A 140 12.49 -9.99 -12.01
N GLN A 141 13.41 -10.75 -12.63
CA GLN A 141 13.31 -12.22 -12.62
C GLN A 141 13.41 -12.78 -11.20
N ARG A 142 14.35 -12.28 -10.40
CA ARG A 142 14.48 -12.68 -8.98
C ARG A 142 13.21 -12.36 -8.17
N VAL A 143 12.53 -11.26 -8.47
CA VAL A 143 11.23 -10.96 -7.86
C VAL A 143 10.20 -12.02 -8.21
N ALA A 144 10.05 -12.36 -9.49
CA ALA A 144 9.09 -13.38 -9.94
C ALA A 144 9.38 -14.74 -9.26
N ASP A 145 10.65 -15.18 -9.27
CA ASP A 145 11.06 -16.45 -8.67
C ASP A 145 10.73 -16.50 -7.17
N ARG A 146 11.03 -15.43 -6.42
CA ARG A 146 10.83 -15.37 -4.96
C ARG A 146 9.39 -15.16 -4.54
N ILE A 147 8.58 -14.49 -5.34
CA ILE A 147 7.14 -14.51 -5.15
C ILE A 147 6.64 -15.95 -5.25
N GLY A 148 7.09 -16.72 -6.27
CA GLY A 148 6.76 -18.15 -6.38
C GLY A 148 7.16 -18.98 -5.16
N GLU A 149 8.30 -18.69 -4.54
CA GLU A 149 8.76 -19.35 -3.32
C GLU A 149 7.92 -19.00 -2.07
N LEU A 150 7.36 -17.79 -2.01
CA LEU A 150 6.53 -17.32 -0.88
C LEU A 150 5.07 -17.76 -0.99
N VAL A 151 4.54 -17.93 -2.20
CA VAL A 151 3.13 -18.23 -2.48
C VAL A 151 2.60 -19.43 -1.69
N PRO A 152 3.27 -20.61 -1.63
CA PRO A 152 2.74 -21.74 -0.85
C PRO A 152 2.56 -21.41 0.63
N TYR A 153 3.52 -20.68 1.21
CA TYR A 153 3.46 -20.28 2.62
C TYR A 153 2.36 -19.25 2.88
N ALA A 154 2.25 -18.25 2.01
CA ALA A 154 1.22 -17.21 2.12
C ALA A 154 -0.19 -17.79 1.99
N SER A 155 -0.39 -18.71 1.01
CA SER A 155 -1.67 -19.39 0.80
C SER A 155 -2.07 -20.24 2.01
N ASP A 156 -1.14 -20.97 2.63
CA ASP A 156 -1.40 -21.76 3.86
C ASP A 156 -1.88 -20.87 5.02
N LYS A 157 -1.44 -19.62 5.06
CA LYS A 157 -1.82 -18.63 6.07
C LYS A 157 -3.06 -17.80 5.68
N GLY A 158 -3.60 -17.98 4.49
CA GLY A 158 -4.71 -17.19 3.96
C GLY A 158 -4.33 -15.73 3.67
N VAL A 159 -3.06 -15.47 3.36
CA VAL A 159 -2.52 -14.15 3.05
C VAL A 159 -2.21 -14.05 1.57
N ARG A 160 -2.65 -12.97 0.92
CA ARG A 160 -2.37 -12.65 -0.47
C ARG A 160 -1.18 -11.67 -0.55
N LEU A 161 -0.23 -11.96 -1.40
CA LEU A 161 0.90 -11.09 -1.68
C LEU A 161 0.46 -10.01 -2.67
N ALA A 162 0.21 -8.80 -2.19
CA ALA A 162 -0.26 -7.67 -3.00
C ALA A 162 0.91 -6.89 -3.57
N LEU A 163 1.30 -7.16 -4.83
CA LEU A 163 2.43 -6.52 -5.49
C LEU A 163 2.16 -5.04 -5.74
N GLU A 164 2.99 -4.18 -5.17
CA GLU A 164 2.92 -2.74 -5.35
C GLU A 164 3.92 -2.27 -6.41
N PRO A 165 3.45 -1.78 -7.58
CA PRO A 165 4.34 -1.09 -8.51
C PRO A 165 4.70 0.27 -7.94
N MET A 166 6.00 0.62 -8.00
CA MET A 166 6.51 1.90 -7.52
C MET A 166 6.67 2.89 -8.69
N HIS A 167 6.48 4.19 -8.43
CA HIS A 167 6.74 5.20 -9.45
C HIS A 167 8.17 5.06 -10.02
N PRO A 168 8.41 5.27 -11.33
CA PRO A 168 9.71 5.09 -11.97
C PRO A 168 10.89 5.81 -11.30
N LEU A 169 10.63 6.89 -10.56
CA LEU A 169 11.65 7.57 -9.74
C LEU A 169 12.30 6.65 -8.70
N PHE A 170 11.62 5.58 -8.30
CA PHE A 170 12.05 4.64 -7.25
C PHE A 170 12.60 3.32 -7.80
N THR A 171 12.80 3.21 -9.13
CA THR A 171 13.25 1.96 -9.75
C THR A 171 14.57 1.45 -9.18
N ALA A 172 15.49 2.37 -8.90
CA ALA A 172 16.81 2.01 -8.40
C ALA A 172 16.82 1.59 -6.93
N ASP A 173 16.03 2.27 -6.09
CA ASP A 173 16.19 2.18 -4.64
C ASP A 173 15.06 1.47 -3.90
N ARG A 174 13.84 1.36 -4.48
CA ARG A 174 12.66 0.83 -3.77
C ARG A 174 11.89 -0.24 -4.52
N GLY A 175 11.71 -0.13 -5.84
CA GLY A 175 10.85 -1.06 -6.57
C GLY A 175 11.19 -1.18 -8.05
N VAL A 176 11.70 -2.37 -8.44
CA VAL A 176 12.01 -2.66 -9.86
C VAL A 176 10.76 -2.86 -10.73
N LEU A 177 9.58 -3.04 -10.12
CA LEU A 177 8.29 -3.03 -10.82
C LEU A 177 7.76 -1.59 -10.80
N THR A 178 7.42 -1.04 -11.97
CA THR A 178 7.10 0.38 -12.12
C THR A 178 5.76 0.65 -12.79
N THR A 179 5.06 -0.37 -13.25
CA THR A 179 3.72 -0.26 -13.82
C THR A 179 2.82 -1.35 -13.25
N LEU A 180 1.52 -1.06 -13.18
CA LEU A 180 0.52 -2.04 -12.74
C LEU A 180 0.55 -3.29 -13.63
N LYS A 181 0.80 -3.10 -14.94
CA LYS A 181 0.95 -4.20 -15.89
C LYS A 181 2.07 -5.17 -15.50
N GLN A 182 3.25 -4.66 -15.11
CA GLN A 182 4.38 -5.51 -14.71
C GLN A 182 4.04 -6.36 -13.47
N SER A 183 3.36 -5.78 -12.49
CA SER A 183 2.89 -6.51 -11.30
C SER A 183 1.84 -7.57 -11.67
N LEU A 184 0.90 -7.25 -12.57
CA LEU A 184 -0.08 -8.21 -13.08
C LEU A 184 0.54 -9.34 -13.89
N ASP A 185 1.60 -9.07 -14.65
CA ASP A 185 2.28 -10.11 -15.43
C ASP A 185 2.91 -11.17 -14.50
N ILE A 186 3.53 -10.76 -13.38
CA ILE A 186 4.03 -11.72 -12.36
C ILE A 186 2.86 -12.40 -11.63
N ALA A 187 1.84 -11.64 -11.25
CA ALA A 187 0.70 -12.18 -10.52
C ALA A 187 -0.05 -13.25 -11.34
N ALA A 188 -0.07 -13.14 -12.67
CA ALA A 188 -0.78 -14.07 -13.57
C ALA A 188 -0.24 -15.52 -13.51
N ASP A 189 1.00 -15.71 -13.09
CA ASP A 189 1.60 -17.04 -12.95
C ASP A 189 1.13 -17.78 -11.68
N HIS A 190 0.30 -17.12 -10.84
CA HIS A 190 -0.15 -17.65 -9.55
C HIS A 190 -1.67 -17.53 -9.40
N PRO A 191 -2.30 -18.30 -8.47
CA PRO A 191 -3.70 -18.13 -8.14
C PRO A 191 -4.04 -16.69 -7.72
N ALA A 192 -5.23 -16.19 -8.08
CA ALA A 192 -5.61 -14.81 -7.82
C ALA A 192 -5.80 -14.49 -6.32
N ASP A 193 -6.12 -15.52 -5.53
CA ASP A 193 -6.22 -15.44 -4.08
C ASP A 193 -4.86 -15.51 -3.37
N ALA A 194 -3.79 -15.90 -4.09
CA ALA A 194 -2.43 -15.94 -3.56
C ALA A 194 -1.62 -14.69 -3.93
N VAL A 195 -1.77 -14.16 -5.15
CA VAL A 195 -1.04 -12.98 -5.61
C VAL A 195 -1.98 -11.99 -6.29
N GLY A 196 -1.99 -10.78 -5.75
CA GLY A 196 -2.74 -9.65 -6.30
C GLY A 196 -1.84 -8.44 -6.50
N VAL A 197 -2.47 -7.28 -6.75
CA VAL A 197 -1.77 -6.02 -7.01
C VAL A 197 -2.39 -4.88 -6.22
N VAL A 198 -1.56 -3.90 -5.90
CA VAL A 198 -1.97 -2.63 -5.30
C VAL A 198 -2.14 -1.59 -6.40
N VAL A 199 -3.25 -0.86 -6.36
CA VAL A 199 -3.43 0.38 -7.11
C VAL A 199 -3.16 1.53 -6.15
N ASP A 200 -1.89 1.96 -6.06
CA ASP A 200 -1.52 3.18 -5.32
C ASP A 200 -1.44 4.36 -6.30
N THR A 201 -2.32 5.33 -6.10
CA THR A 201 -2.41 6.50 -6.99
C THR A 201 -1.08 7.24 -7.13
N TYR A 202 -0.30 7.40 -6.05
CA TYR A 202 0.99 8.07 -6.08
C TYR A 202 1.99 7.40 -7.03
N HIS A 203 1.91 6.09 -7.15
CA HIS A 203 2.88 5.32 -7.93
C HIS A 203 2.47 5.10 -9.37
N VAL A 204 1.16 5.12 -9.70
CA VAL A 204 0.69 4.70 -11.03
C VAL A 204 -0.08 5.77 -11.81
N TRP A 205 -0.40 6.93 -11.24
CA TRP A 205 -1.22 7.96 -11.89
C TRP A 205 -0.71 8.42 -13.27
N TRP A 206 0.59 8.37 -13.48
CA TRP A 206 1.31 8.80 -14.69
C TRP A 206 1.24 7.76 -15.83
N ASP A 207 0.88 6.50 -15.54
CA ASP A 207 0.96 5.40 -16.49
C ASP A 207 -0.15 5.52 -17.55
N PRO A 208 0.19 5.68 -18.84
CA PRO A 208 -0.80 5.77 -19.92
C PRO A 208 -1.62 4.49 -20.10
N GLU A 209 -1.15 3.34 -19.61
CA GLU A 209 -1.86 2.06 -19.66
C GLU A 209 -2.65 1.76 -18.37
N LEU A 210 -2.74 2.71 -17.41
CA LEU A 210 -3.34 2.48 -16.10
C LEU A 210 -4.78 1.97 -16.20
N GLN A 211 -5.64 2.60 -17.02
CA GLN A 211 -7.03 2.19 -17.18
C GLN A 211 -7.14 0.73 -17.66
N ALA A 212 -6.36 0.38 -18.69
CA ALA A 212 -6.36 -0.97 -19.25
C ALA A 212 -5.85 -2.01 -18.25
N SER A 213 -4.83 -1.63 -17.45
CA SER A 213 -4.27 -2.47 -16.40
C SER A 213 -5.24 -2.68 -15.23
N ILE A 214 -5.93 -1.64 -14.76
CA ILE A 214 -7.00 -1.75 -13.75
C ILE A 214 -8.12 -2.68 -14.25
N ALA A 215 -8.60 -2.46 -15.48
CA ALA A 215 -9.62 -3.31 -16.08
C ALA A 215 -9.18 -4.79 -16.20
N ARG A 216 -7.90 -5.04 -16.51
CA ARG A 216 -7.31 -6.38 -16.51
C ARG A 216 -7.31 -6.97 -15.09
N GLY A 217 -6.81 -6.21 -14.10
CA GLY A 217 -6.77 -6.64 -12.71
C GLY A 217 -8.15 -7.02 -12.16
N GLY A 218 -9.19 -6.26 -12.56
CA GLY A 218 -10.58 -6.59 -12.21
C GLY A 218 -11.07 -7.89 -12.84
N ARG A 219 -10.85 -8.08 -14.15
CA ARG A 219 -11.25 -9.33 -14.83
C ARG A 219 -10.55 -10.56 -14.25
N GLU A 220 -9.32 -10.41 -13.78
CA GLU A 220 -8.54 -11.48 -13.18
C GLU A 220 -8.79 -11.64 -11.66
N GLY A 221 -9.60 -10.77 -11.03
CA GLY A 221 -9.85 -10.78 -9.58
C GLY A 221 -8.62 -10.44 -8.73
N ARG A 222 -7.70 -9.61 -9.24
CA ARG A 222 -6.38 -9.40 -8.65
C ARG A 222 -6.18 -8.05 -7.96
N ILE A 223 -7.15 -7.14 -7.98
CA ILE A 223 -7.01 -5.88 -7.25
C ILE A 223 -7.17 -6.15 -5.76
N SER A 224 -6.06 -6.08 -5.03
CA SER A 224 -5.95 -6.37 -3.59
C SER A 224 -6.19 -5.14 -2.73
N SER A 225 -5.68 -4.00 -3.15
CA SER A 225 -5.72 -2.75 -2.39
C SER A 225 -5.87 -1.56 -3.31
N TYR A 226 -6.60 -0.55 -2.86
CA TYR A 226 -6.65 0.77 -3.47
C TYR A 226 -6.14 1.79 -2.47
N GLN A 227 -4.94 2.31 -2.73
CA GLN A 227 -4.27 3.30 -1.89
C GLN A 227 -4.29 4.65 -2.57
N ILE A 228 -4.57 5.70 -1.78
CA ILE A 228 -4.75 7.05 -2.29
C ILE A 228 -3.91 8.05 -1.51
N CYS A 229 -3.20 8.87 -2.24
CA CYS A 229 -2.64 10.15 -1.83
C CYS A 229 -2.28 10.94 -3.07
N ASP A 230 -2.05 12.23 -2.94
CA ASP A 230 -1.75 13.08 -4.09
C ASP A 230 -0.26 13.22 -4.35
N TRP A 231 0.07 13.65 -5.57
CA TRP A 231 1.41 13.99 -6.04
C TRP A 231 1.60 15.50 -5.99
N THR A 232 2.44 15.99 -5.07
CA THR A 232 2.65 17.42 -4.87
C THR A 232 3.95 17.93 -5.50
N LEU A 233 3.98 19.22 -5.86
CA LEU A 233 5.15 19.92 -6.38
C LEU A 233 5.41 21.21 -5.57
N PRO A 234 6.70 21.61 -5.41
CA PRO A 234 7.91 20.96 -5.91
C PRO A 234 8.21 19.65 -5.19
N LEU A 235 8.91 18.72 -5.85
CA LEU A 235 9.30 17.48 -5.19
C LEU A 235 10.24 17.76 -4.02
N ALA A 236 10.00 17.06 -2.89
CA ALA A 236 10.90 17.05 -1.76
C ALA A 236 12.25 16.40 -2.12
N ALA A 237 13.31 16.70 -1.37
CA ALA A 237 14.61 16.08 -1.56
C ALA A 237 14.55 14.54 -1.44
N ASN A 238 13.79 14.02 -0.48
CA ASN A 238 13.31 12.65 -0.52
C ASN A 238 11.95 12.65 -1.23
N THR A 239 11.93 12.26 -2.49
CA THR A 239 10.73 12.32 -3.34
C THR A 239 9.55 11.52 -2.79
N LEU A 240 9.78 10.49 -1.95
CA LEU A 240 8.71 9.78 -1.28
C LEU A 240 7.86 10.69 -0.38
N ASN A 241 8.46 11.76 0.18
CA ASN A 241 7.79 12.73 1.03
C ASN A 241 7.01 13.82 0.25
N SER A 242 6.87 13.64 -1.07
CA SER A 242 6.08 14.55 -1.94
C SER A 242 4.62 14.12 -2.08
N ARG A 243 4.12 13.35 -1.12
CA ARG A 243 2.70 12.98 -1.06
C ARG A 243 1.90 14.09 -0.37
N GLY A 244 0.63 14.23 -0.75
CA GLY A 244 -0.34 15.15 -0.13
C GLY A 244 -1.68 14.48 0.11
N PHE A 245 -2.58 15.17 0.79
CA PHE A 245 -3.98 14.73 0.83
C PHE A 245 -4.57 14.72 -0.59
N PRO A 246 -5.52 13.83 -0.89
CA PRO A 246 -6.24 13.90 -2.16
C PRO A 246 -6.74 15.33 -2.44
N GLY A 247 -6.41 15.87 -3.62
CA GLY A 247 -6.74 17.23 -4.03
C GLY A 247 -5.67 18.30 -3.76
N ASP A 248 -4.55 17.95 -3.13
CA ASP A 248 -3.45 18.89 -2.92
C ASP A 248 -2.50 18.97 -4.14
N GLY A 249 -2.64 18.07 -5.10
CA GLY A 249 -1.72 17.94 -6.23
C GLY A 249 -2.42 17.77 -7.58
N PHE A 250 -2.00 16.74 -8.33
CA PHE A 250 -2.30 16.62 -9.76
C PHE A 250 -3.05 15.33 -10.15
N ILE A 251 -3.41 14.47 -9.18
CA ILE A 251 -4.03 13.17 -9.47
C ILE A 251 -5.54 13.32 -9.67
N ASP A 252 -6.07 12.75 -10.75
CA ASP A 252 -7.51 12.71 -11.05
C ASP A 252 -8.19 11.56 -10.30
N PHE A 253 -8.49 11.75 -9.01
CA PHE A 253 -9.16 10.76 -8.16
C PHE A 253 -10.52 10.33 -8.68
N PRO A 254 -11.40 11.25 -9.16
CA PRO A 254 -12.68 10.88 -9.74
C PRO A 254 -12.57 9.84 -10.87
N THR A 255 -11.61 10.01 -11.75
CA THR A 255 -11.41 9.13 -12.89
C THR A 255 -10.83 7.79 -12.49
N ILE A 256 -9.76 7.77 -11.68
CA ILE A 256 -9.13 6.53 -11.22
C ILE A 256 -10.09 5.73 -10.34
N THR A 257 -10.83 6.39 -9.43
CA THR A 257 -11.82 5.72 -8.58
C THR A 257 -12.89 5.03 -9.40
N ARG A 258 -13.44 5.68 -10.45
CA ARG A 258 -14.41 5.03 -11.36
C ARG A 258 -13.82 3.77 -12.01
N TRP A 259 -12.58 3.83 -12.51
CA TRP A 259 -11.94 2.63 -13.11
C TRP A 259 -11.79 1.49 -12.12
N VAL A 260 -11.43 1.79 -10.87
CA VAL A 260 -11.26 0.79 -9.81
C VAL A 260 -12.60 0.17 -9.41
N VAL A 261 -13.66 0.97 -9.34
CA VAL A 261 -15.03 0.51 -9.05
C VAL A 261 -15.60 -0.31 -10.22
N GLU A 262 -15.44 0.16 -11.46
CA GLU A 262 -15.84 -0.58 -12.68
C GLU A 262 -15.10 -1.91 -12.80
N ALA A 263 -13.88 -2.00 -12.27
CA ALA A 263 -13.11 -3.24 -12.18
C ALA A 263 -13.60 -4.18 -11.06
N GLY A 264 -14.61 -3.79 -10.27
CA GLY A 264 -15.26 -4.61 -9.25
C GLY A 264 -14.59 -4.58 -7.87
N TYR A 265 -13.70 -3.64 -7.60
CA TYR A 265 -13.09 -3.52 -6.27
C TYR A 265 -14.08 -3.00 -5.23
N THR A 266 -14.23 -3.75 -4.14
CA THR A 266 -15.16 -3.44 -3.04
C THR A 266 -14.48 -3.32 -1.67
N GLY A 267 -13.15 -3.44 -1.62
CA GLY A 267 -12.35 -3.38 -0.40
C GLY A 267 -12.23 -1.98 0.19
N ASP A 268 -11.45 -1.86 1.25
CA ASP A 268 -11.14 -0.59 1.90
C ASP A 268 -10.29 0.32 1.00
N ILE A 269 -10.41 1.64 1.20
CA ILE A 269 -9.65 2.66 0.48
C ILE A 269 -8.70 3.31 1.48
N GLU A 270 -7.42 3.08 1.27
CA GLU A 270 -6.38 3.38 2.25
C GLU A 270 -5.66 4.68 1.89
N VAL A 271 -5.58 5.61 2.84
CA VAL A 271 -4.80 6.84 2.66
C VAL A 271 -3.41 6.64 3.24
N GLU A 272 -2.39 6.70 2.37
CA GLU A 272 -0.99 6.55 2.74
C GLU A 272 -0.17 7.77 2.33
N ILE A 273 0.24 8.58 3.30
CA ILE A 273 0.95 9.83 3.05
C ILE A 273 2.29 9.84 3.79
N PHE A 274 3.36 10.06 3.01
CA PHE A 274 4.69 10.41 3.51
C PHE A 274 4.91 11.89 3.23
N ASN A 275 4.83 12.73 4.29
CA ASN A 275 5.02 14.17 4.19
C ASN A 275 5.32 14.75 5.58
N GLU A 276 6.43 15.46 5.71
CA GLU A 276 6.90 15.99 7.00
C GLU A 276 5.95 17.04 7.59
N ASP A 277 5.32 17.86 6.74
CA ASP A 277 4.36 18.87 7.20
C ASP A 277 3.08 18.22 7.71
N ILE A 278 2.62 17.14 7.07
CA ILE A 278 1.45 16.37 7.51
C ILE A 278 1.78 15.60 8.80
N TRP A 279 2.98 15.06 8.91
CA TRP A 279 3.42 14.40 10.15
C TRP A 279 3.52 15.35 11.35
N ALA A 280 3.69 16.65 11.12
CA ALA A 280 3.69 17.66 12.17
C ALA A 280 2.28 18.03 12.68
N LEU A 281 1.22 17.59 11.99
CA LEU A 281 -0.16 17.86 12.40
C LEU A 281 -0.61 16.94 13.54
N PRO A 282 -1.57 17.36 14.37
CA PRO A 282 -2.28 16.45 15.27
C PRO A 282 -2.96 15.33 14.48
N ALA A 283 -2.93 14.10 14.99
CA ALA A 283 -3.49 12.93 14.30
C ALA A 283 -4.99 13.11 13.98
N GLU A 284 -5.75 13.74 14.88
CA GLU A 284 -7.16 14.04 14.68
C GLU A 284 -7.38 15.04 13.53
N THR A 285 -6.49 16.02 13.37
CA THR A 285 -6.54 16.96 12.24
C THR A 285 -6.26 16.24 10.93
N THR A 286 -5.24 15.38 10.90
CA THR A 286 -4.90 14.56 9.74
C THR A 286 -6.08 13.68 9.33
N VAL A 287 -6.70 12.98 10.27
CA VAL A 287 -7.85 12.10 10.01
C VAL A 287 -9.07 12.90 9.53
N ALA A 288 -9.34 14.06 10.12
CA ALA A 288 -10.46 14.93 9.70
C ALA A 288 -10.28 15.42 8.25
N THR A 289 -9.06 15.85 7.88
CA THR A 289 -8.73 16.26 6.51
C THR A 289 -8.85 15.08 5.54
N MET A 290 -8.36 13.89 5.90
CA MET A 290 -8.54 12.68 5.09
C MET A 290 -10.02 12.40 4.82
N ALA A 291 -10.87 12.47 5.85
CA ALA A 291 -12.30 12.18 5.75
C ALA A 291 -13.01 13.21 4.85
N GLU A 292 -12.67 14.49 4.96
CA GLU A 292 -13.18 15.55 4.10
C GLU A 292 -12.82 15.30 2.63
N ARG A 293 -11.52 15.09 2.34
CA ARG A 293 -11.02 14.89 0.97
C ARG A 293 -11.55 13.62 0.33
N TYR A 294 -11.64 12.53 1.11
CA TYR A 294 -12.28 11.30 0.65
C TYR A 294 -13.75 11.53 0.29
N SER A 295 -14.49 12.24 1.14
CA SER A 295 -15.91 12.52 0.93
C SER A 295 -16.17 13.34 -0.32
N ASP A 296 -15.26 14.25 -0.66
CA ASP A 296 -15.40 15.16 -1.81
C ASP A 296 -14.91 14.53 -3.12
N LEU A 297 -13.80 13.80 -3.09
CA LEU A 297 -13.07 13.41 -4.30
C LEU A 297 -13.14 11.92 -4.64
N VAL A 298 -13.54 11.06 -3.69
CA VAL A 298 -13.55 9.61 -3.86
C VAL A 298 -14.95 9.03 -3.66
N LEU A 299 -15.57 9.28 -2.52
CA LEU A 299 -16.87 8.71 -2.16
C LEU A 299 -17.98 8.90 -3.20
N PRO A 300 -18.11 10.05 -3.90
CA PRO A 300 -19.15 10.22 -4.92
C PRO A 300 -19.02 9.31 -6.14
N TYR A 301 -17.87 8.64 -6.29
CA TYR A 301 -17.52 7.80 -7.44
C TYR A 301 -17.44 6.29 -7.08
N LEU A 302 -17.79 5.94 -5.81
CA LEU A 302 -17.86 4.55 -5.33
C LEU A 302 -19.17 3.84 -5.65
#